data_773ef7c4387e59af3059c6a744a6f5f7
#
_entry.id   773ef7c4387e59af3059c6a744a6f5f7
#
_cell.length_a   1.000
_cell.length_b   1.000
_cell.length_c   1.000
_cell.angle_alpha   90.00
_cell.angle_beta   90.00
_cell.angle_gamma   90.00
#
_symmetry.space_group_name_H-M   'P 1'
#
loop_
_entity.id
_entity.type
_entity.pdbx_description
1 polymer ?
#
loop_
_entity_poly.entity_id
_entity_poly.type
_entity_poly.pdbx_seq_one_letter_code
_entity_poly.pdbx_strand_id
1 'polypeptide(L)'
;MTDGEKTLAEYVYSASGNPVVKKIGGNITSTYAYDELLNIKALKTETEKQTLADNHYFYDGNGNQIRREGLEGTTGYAYDGRNRLTEISYPSALGGYTEKLGYDAAGNRIRRETEQEITTYRYDNCNRLQELRREYKNTETSTAQPEMIRYTYDRQGNMLR
;
A
#
# COMPACT_ATOMS: atom_id res chain seq x y z
N MET A 1 -11.82 23.68 9.14
CA MET A 1 -12.91 23.35 8.18
C MET A 1 -14.19 23.18 8.98
N THR A 2 -15.23 23.87 8.64
CA THR A 2 -16.50 23.90 9.40
C THR A 2 -17.67 23.70 8.45
N ASP A 3 -18.77 23.16 8.97
CA ASP A 3 -20.08 23.09 8.31
C ASP A 3 -21.08 23.76 9.25
N GLY A 4 -21.47 24.99 8.92
CA GLY A 4 -22.21 25.88 9.85
C GLY A 4 -21.39 26.20 11.10
N GLU A 5 -21.92 25.96 12.29
CA GLU A 5 -21.24 26.16 13.58
C GLU A 5 -20.37 24.95 14.01
N LYS A 6 -20.41 23.85 13.28
CA LYS A 6 -19.71 22.62 13.66
C LYS A 6 -18.33 22.54 13.03
N THR A 7 -17.29 22.40 13.84
CA THR A 7 -15.93 22.12 13.38
C THR A 7 -15.83 20.70 12.85
N LEU A 8 -15.51 20.53 11.56
CA LEU A 8 -15.35 19.22 10.92
C LEU A 8 -13.96 18.64 11.16
N ALA A 9 -12.91 19.47 11.08
CA ALA A 9 -11.55 19.08 11.37
C ALA A 9 -10.70 20.26 11.83
N GLU A 10 -9.78 19.96 12.75
CA GLU A 10 -8.76 20.89 13.26
C GLU A 10 -7.37 20.31 12.96
N TYR A 11 -6.41 21.19 12.64
CA TYR A 11 -5.03 20.82 12.41
C TYR A 11 -4.09 21.69 13.23
N VAL A 12 -3.06 21.08 13.80
CA VAL A 12 -1.90 21.75 14.39
C VAL A 12 -0.69 21.40 13.53
N TYR A 13 0.12 22.41 13.26
CA TYR A 13 1.31 22.27 12.40
C TYR A 13 2.58 22.53 13.19
N SER A 14 3.67 21.87 12.80
CA SER A 14 5.02 22.16 13.28
C SER A 14 5.53 23.49 12.71
N ALA A 15 6.68 23.96 13.22
CA ALA A 15 7.36 25.13 12.67
C ALA A 15 7.79 24.95 11.19
N SER A 16 7.98 23.69 10.74
CA SER A 16 8.28 23.35 9.35
C SER A 16 7.04 23.21 8.45
N GLY A 17 5.82 23.50 8.97
CA GLY A 17 4.58 23.45 8.21
C GLY A 17 3.96 22.08 8.06
N ASN A 18 4.51 21.03 8.67
CA ASN A 18 3.94 19.69 8.62
C ASN A 18 2.85 19.53 9.70
N PRO A 19 1.72 18.82 9.41
CA PRO A 19 0.68 18.59 10.42
C PRO A 19 1.23 17.66 11.52
N VAL A 20 1.11 18.04 12.78
CA VAL A 20 1.52 17.23 13.93
C VAL A 20 0.32 16.68 14.71
N VAL A 21 -0.84 17.34 14.61
CA VAL A 21 -2.10 16.84 15.16
C VAL A 21 -3.22 17.11 14.16
N LYS A 22 -4.12 16.15 14.00
CA LYS A 22 -5.39 16.28 13.29
C LYS A 22 -6.50 15.77 14.18
N LYS A 23 -7.57 16.57 14.38
CA LYS A 23 -8.79 16.15 15.07
C LYS A 23 -9.96 16.14 14.10
N ILE A 24 -10.79 15.11 14.16
CA ILE A 24 -11.97 14.94 13.31
C ILE A 24 -13.19 14.73 14.20
N GLY A 25 -14.25 15.54 13.98
CA GLY A 25 -15.51 15.42 14.72
C GLY A 25 -15.38 15.58 16.23
N GLY A 26 -14.24 16.11 16.71
CA GLY A 26 -13.95 16.37 18.12
C GLY A 26 -13.52 15.15 18.95
N ASN A 27 -13.65 13.93 18.46
CA ASN A 27 -13.39 12.70 19.24
C ASN A 27 -12.37 11.75 18.62
N ILE A 28 -11.88 12.00 17.42
CA ILE A 28 -10.79 11.24 16.81
C ILE A 28 -9.57 12.15 16.68
N THR A 29 -8.45 11.74 17.28
CA THR A 29 -7.19 12.49 17.22
C THR A 29 -6.13 11.63 16.54
N SER A 30 -5.48 12.20 15.51
CA SER A 30 -4.29 11.62 14.89
C SER A 30 -3.08 12.49 15.20
N THR A 31 -2.00 11.87 15.68
CA THR A 31 -0.72 12.53 16.01
C THR A 31 0.35 12.00 15.06
N TYR A 32 1.15 12.90 14.50
CA TYR A 32 2.19 12.59 13.53
C TYR A 32 3.56 12.97 14.12
N ALA A 33 4.55 12.10 13.96
CA ALA A 33 5.93 12.41 14.21
C ALA A 33 6.77 12.20 12.95
N TYR A 34 7.80 13.01 12.75
CA TYR A 34 8.64 13.01 11.56
C TYR A 34 10.08 12.73 11.93
N ASP A 35 10.86 12.19 10.99
CA ASP A 35 12.31 12.11 11.07
C ASP A 35 12.98 13.43 10.60
N GLU A 36 14.31 13.45 10.57
CA GLU A 36 15.09 14.62 10.14
C GLU A 36 14.90 14.94 8.64
N LEU A 37 14.50 13.96 7.83
CA LEU A 37 14.21 14.09 6.40
C LEU A 37 12.74 14.40 6.12
N LEU A 38 11.94 14.64 7.18
CA LEU A 38 10.52 14.92 7.14
C LEU A 38 9.66 13.74 6.65
N ASN A 39 10.16 12.52 6.68
CA ASN A 39 9.33 11.33 6.52
C ASN A 39 8.51 11.10 7.80
N ILE A 40 7.29 10.59 7.65
CA ILE A 40 6.48 10.20 8.82
C ILE A 40 7.12 9.00 9.49
N LYS A 41 7.68 9.15 10.68
CA LYS A 41 8.24 8.04 11.47
C LYS A 41 7.24 7.39 12.42
N ALA A 42 6.18 8.12 12.82
CA ALA A 42 5.10 7.57 13.63
C ALA A 42 3.77 8.27 13.32
N LEU A 43 2.69 7.49 13.34
CA LEU A 43 1.32 7.94 13.22
C LEU A 43 0.46 7.17 14.23
N LYS A 44 -0.05 7.87 15.23
CA LYS A 44 -1.01 7.33 16.18
C LYS A 44 -2.38 7.96 15.94
N THR A 45 -3.42 7.14 15.91
CA THR A 45 -4.82 7.59 15.85
C THR A 45 -5.59 6.96 17.01
N GLU A 46 -6.29 7.80 17.75
CA GLU A 46 -6.99 7.37 18.96
C GLU A 46 -8.31 8.14 19.16
N THR A 47 -9.19 7.51 19.92
CA THR A 47 -10.35 8.16 20.54
C THR A 47 -10.10 8.26 22.04
N GLU A 48 -11.00 8.91 22.80
CA GLU A 48 -10.92 8.92 24.26
C GLU A 48 -10.96 7.52 24.90
N LYS A 49 -11.46 6.50 24.15
CA LYS A 49 -11.71 5.15 24.68
C LYS A 49 -10.68 4.13 24.24
N GLN A 50 -10.05 4.32 23.06
CA GLN A 50 -9.16 3.33 22.48
C GLN A 50 -8.20 3.91 21.45
N THR A 51 -7.06 3.24 21.28
CA THR A 51 -6.14 3.43 20.16
C THR A 51 -6.70 2.69 18.95
N LEU A 52 -6.89 3.40 17.84
CA LEU A 52 -7.38 2.84 16.56
C LEU A 52 -6.22 2.42 15.65
N ALA A 53 -5.10 3.13 15.71
CA ALA A 53 -3.87 2.82 15.01
C ALA A 53 -2.68 3.38 15.77
N ASP A 54 -1.56 2.65 15.77
CA ASP A 54 -0.26 3.09 16.30
C ASP A 54 0.81 2.49 15.41
N ASN A 55 1.26 3.27 14.43
CA ASN A 55 2.17 2.82 13.39
C ASN A 55 3.51 3.54 13.52
N HIS A 56 4.59 2.77 13.43
CA HIS A 56 5.96 3.26 13.30
C HIS A 56 6.53 2.84 11.95
N TYR A 57 7.17 3.76 11.26
CA TYR A 57 7.67 3.58 9.89
C TYR A 57 9.18 3.73 9.87
N PHE A 58 9.85 2.88 9.10
CA PHE A 58 11.29 2.83 8.95
C PHE A 58 11.64 2.88 7.47
N TYR A 59 12.68 3.63 7.14
CA TYR A 59 13.08 3.91 5.77
C TYR A 59 14.53 3.52 5.53
N ASP A 60 14.87 3.19 4.29
CA ASP A 60 16.25 3.05 3.85
C ASP A 60 16.86 4.41 3.46
N GLY A 61 18.14 4.41 3.06
CA GLY A 61 18.85 5.63 2.63
C GLY A 61 18.30 6.29 1.37
N ASN A 62 17.46 5.59 0.59
CA ASN A 62 16.79 6.11 -0.60
C ASN A 62 15.40 6.66 -0.31
N GLY A 63 14.93 6.58 0.96
CA GLY A 63 13.60 7.00 1.38
C GLY A 63 12.51 5.94 1.13
N ASN A 64 12.86 4.71 0.76
CA ASN A 64 11.89 3.63 0.65
C ASN A 64 11.49 3.14 2.05
N GLN A 65 10.19 2.93 2.28
CA GLN A 65 9.70 2.37 3.53
C GLN A 65 10.04 0.88 3.60
N ILE A 66 11.00 0.49 4.46
CA ILE A 66 11.43 -0.91 4.60
C ILE A 66 10.65 -1.70 5.65
N ARG A 67 9.99 -1.01 6.59
CA ARG A 67 9.26 -1.65 7.66
C ARG A 67 8.17 -0.73 8.22
N ARG A 68 7.02 -1.33 8.58
CA ARG A 68 5.97 -0.72 9.39
C ARG A 68 5.71 -1.62 10.60
N GLU A 69 5.73 -1.06 11.78
CA GLU A 69 5.27 -1.70 13.01
C GLU A 69 3.94 -1.08 13.42
N GLY A 70 2.95 -1.89 13.69
CA GLY A 70 1.61 -1.45 14.07
C GLY A 70 0.93 -2.42 15.04
N LEU A 71 -0.32 -2.15 15.39
CA LEU A 71 -1.10 -2.99 16.31
C LEU A 71 -1.24 -4.44 15.80
N GLU A 72 -1.19 -4.65 14.49
CA GLU A 72 -1.31 -5.95 13.83
C GLU A 72 0.05 -6.69 13.75
N GLY A 73 1.13 -6.05 14.15
CA GLY A 73 2.49 -6.54 14.07
C GLY A 73 3.35 -5.82 13.03
N THR A 74 4.40 -6.50 12.56
CA THR A 74 5.40 -5.92 11.67
C THR A 74 5.15 -6.35 10.22
N THR A 75 5.07 -5.35 9.32
CA THR A 75 5.10 -5.55 7.86
C THR A 75 6.48 -5.14 7.34
N GLY A 76 7.14 -6.03 6.60
CA GLY A 76 8.42 -5.77 5.93
C GLY A 76 8.24 -5.50 4.45
N TYR A 77 9.13 -4.70 3.86
CA TYR A 77 9.14 -4.36 2.44
C TYR A 77 10.56 -4.49 1.88
N ALA A 78 10.71 -5.07 0.69
CA ALA A 78 11.99 -5.13 -0.02
C ALA A 78 11.86 -4.49 -1.39
N TYR A 79 12.97 -3.93 -1.86
CA TYR A 79 13.02 -3.19 -3.12
C TYR A 79 14.18 -3.67 -3.98
N ASP A 80 14.07 -3.47 -5.29
CA ASP A 80 15.18 -3.69 -6.21
C ASP A 80 16.07 -2.44 -6.33
N GLY A 81 17.16 -2.56 -7.10
CA GLY A 81 18.11 -1.47 -7.33
C GLY A 81 17.53 -0.23 -8.07
N ARG A 82 16.27 -0.28 -8.49
CA ARG A 82 15.52 0.84 -9.09
C ARG A 82 14.43 1.38 -8.16
N ASN A 83 14.50 1.04 -6.87
CA ASN A 83 13.53 1.42 -5.83
C ASN A 83 12.09 0.91 -6.13
N ARG A 84 11.94 -0.21 -6.85
CA ARG A 84 10.63 -0.82 -7.07
C ARG A 84 10.39 -1.90 -6.02
N LEU A 85 9.21 -1.90 -5.42
CA LEU A 85 8.81 -2.86 -4.40
C LEU A 85 8.79 -4.29 -4.96
N THR A 86 9.61 -5.19 -4.42
CA THR A 86 9.72 -6.59 -4.88
C THR A 86 9.12 -7.60 -3.91
N GLU A 87 9.02 -7.26 -2.64
CA GLU A 87 8.46 -8.17 -1.64
C GLU A 87 7.76 -7.40 -0.52
N ILE A 88 6.65 -7.96 -0.03
CA ILE A 88 5.94 -7.54 1.18
C ILE A 88 5.80 -8.77 2.07
N SER A 89 6.26 -8.68 3.33
CA SER A 89 6.08 -9.71 4.35
C SER A 89 5.04 -9.22 5.36
N TYR A 90 3.90 -9.89 5.42
CA TYR A 90 2.80 -9.55 6.32
C TYR A 90 2.92 -10.24 7.68
N PRO A 91 2.53 -9.59 8.78
CA PRO A 91 2.54 -10.19 10.11
C PRO A 91 1.49 -11.32 10.23
N SER A 92 1.67 -12.20 11.22
CA SER A 92 0.77 -13.33 11.47
C SER A 92 -0.67 -12.91 11.71
N ALA A 93 -0.92 -11.74 12.33
CA ALA A 93 -2.27 -11.18 12.51
C ALA A 93 -2.99 -10.86 11.20
N LEU A 94 -2.24 -10.68 10.09
CA LEU A 94 -2.75 -10.48 8.74
C LEU A 94 -2.57 -11.72 7.84
N GLY A 95 -2.37 -12.90 8.45
CA GLY A 95 -2.22 -14.17 7.75
C GLY A 95 -0.78 -14.67 7.62
N GLY A 96 0.24 -13.87 7.94
CA GLY A 96 1.65 -14.28 7.98
C GLY A 96 2.22 -14.70 6.63
N TYR A 97 1.76 -14.12 5.53
CA TYR A 97 2.16 -14.51 4.17
C TYR A 97 3.12 -13.49 3.54
N THR A 98 3.75 -13.90 2.46
CA THR A 98 4.63 -13.05 1.65
C THR A 98 4.03 -12.84 0.26
N GLU A 99 4.08 -11.59 -0.21
CA GLU A 99 3.73 -11.22 -1.58
C GLU A 99 5.01 -10.83 -2.34
N LYS A 100 5.22 -11.40 -3.53
CA LYS A 100 6.36 -11.09 -4.40
C LYS A 100 5.90 -10.42 -5.68
N LEU A 101 6.64 -9.41 -6.12
CA LEU A 101 6.33 -8.60 -7.29
C LEU A 101 7.50 -8.65 -8.28
N GLY A 102 7.18 -8.80 -9.56
CA GLY A 102 8.17 -8.80 -10.65
C GLY A 102 7.83 -7.75 -11.69
N TYR A 103 8.86 -7.21 -12.34
CA TYR A 103 8.72 -6.11 -13.28
C TYR A 103 9.51 -6.35 -14.56
N ASP A 104 9.04 -5.78 -15.67
CA ASP A 104 9.79 -5.71 -16.91
C ASP A 104 10.83 -4.57 -16.91
N ALA A 105 11.56 -4.42 -18.01
CA ALA A 105 12.56 -3.39 -18.17
C ALA A 105 11.94 -1.96 -18.23
N ALA A 106 10.69 -1.83 -18.68
CA ALA A 106 9.95 -0.57 -18.74
C ALA A 106 9.35 -0.15 -17.39
N GLY A 107 9.38 -1.06 -16.39
CA GLY A 107 8.84 -0.81 -15.05
C GLY A 107 7.38 -1.28 -14.86
N ASN A 108 6.79 -1.93 -15.84
CA ASN A 108 5.46 -2.51 -15.69
C ASN A 108 5.53 -3.73 -14.80
N ARG A 109 4.57 -3.90 -13.88
CA ARG A 109 4.47 -5.09 -13.04
C ARG A 109 3.98 -6.28 -13.88
N ILE A 110 4.86 -7.27 -14.12
CA ILE A 110 4.53 -8.46 -14.92
C ILE A 110 4.13 -9.69 -14.08
N ARG A 111 4.39 -9.67 -12.78
CA ARG A 111 4.11 -10.79 -11.87
C ARG A 111 3.74 -10.28 -10.48
N ARG A 112 2.74 -10.93 -9.89
CA ARG A 112 2.41 -10.90 -8.46
C ARG A 112 2.26 -12.35 -8.00
N GLU A 113 2.88 -12.70 -6.89
CA GLU A 113 2.85 -14.05 -6.34
C GLU A 113 2.60 -13.99 -4.84
N THR A 114 1.65 -14.80 -4.39
CA THR A 114 1.39 -15.12 -2.99
C THR A 114 1.54 -16.61 -2.75
N GLU A 115 1.26 -17.09 -1.55
CA GLU A 115 1.20 -18.52 -1.26
C GLU A 115 0.06 -19.22 -2.01
N GLN A 116 -1.01 -18.50 -2.33
CA GLN A 116 -2.26 -19.05 -2.87
C GLN A 116 -2.38 -18.90 -4.38
N GLU A 117 -1.79 -17.85 -4.96
CA GLU A 117 -1.98 -17.54 -6.38
C GLU A 117 -0.74 -16.89 -7.03
N ILE A 118 -0.69 -17.01 -8.35
CA ILE A 118 0.22 -16.27 -9.21
C ILE A 118 -0.64 -15.48 -10.20
N THR A 119 -0.45 -14.15 -10.23
CA THR A 119 -1.04 -13.30 -11.26
C THR A 119 0.06 -12.79 -12.18
N THR A 120 -0.12 -12.98 -13.49
CA THR A 120 0.77 -12.45 -14.53
C THR A 120 0.06 -11.37 -15.33
N TYR A 121 0.83 -10.40 -15.79
CA TYR A 121 0.34 -9.24 -16.53
C TYR A 121 1.11 -9.11 -17.83
N ARG A 122 0.42 -8.82 -18.93
CA ARG A 122 1.03 -8.58 -20.22
C ARG A 122 0.59 -7.23 -20.76
N TYR A 123 1.53 -6.49 -21.30
CA TYR A 123 1.34 -5.14 -21.79
C TYR A 123 1.59 -5.06 -23.30
N ASP A 124 1.01 -4.07 -23.95
CA ASP A 124 1.33 -3.72 -25.34
C ASP A 124 2.55 -2.79 -25.42
N ASN A 125 2.96 -2.45 -26.63
CA ASN A 125 4.10 -1.57 -26.88
C ASN A 125 3.89 -0.12 -26.38
N CYS A 126 2.67 0.24 -25.96
CA CYS A 126 2.34 1.53 -25.36
C CYS A 126 2.22 1.43 -23.82
N ASN A 127 2.70 0.34 -23.20
CA ASN A 127 2.60 0.03 -21.77
C ASN A 127 1.15 -0.04 -21.25
N ARG A 128 0.18 -0.40 -22.10
CA ARG A 128 -1.21 -0.60 -21.71
C ARG A 128 -1.43 -2.09 -21.41
N LEU A 129 -2.11 -2.41 -20.31
CA LEU A 129 -2.39 -3.77 -19.89
C LEU A 129 -3.28 -4.49 -20.92
N GLN A 130 -2.77 -5.51 -21.59
CA GLN A 130 -3.51 -6.33 -22.55
C GLN A 130 -4.16 -7.57 -21.94
N GLU A 131 -3.47 -8.19 -20.98
CA GLU A 131 -3.93 -9.45 -20.40
C GLU A 131 -3.51 -9.53 -18.93
N LEU A 132 -4.42 -10.00 -18.12
CA LEU A 132 -4.19 -10.47 -16.75
C LEU A 132 -4.57 -11.94 -16.71
N ARG A 133 -3.66 -12.79 -16.22
CA ARG A 133 -3.89 -14.21 -15.96
C ARG A 133 -3.65 -14.50 -14.50
N ARG A 134 -4.62 -15.14 -13.84
CA ARG A 134 -4.52 -15.60 -12.45
C ARG A 134 -4.54 -17.12 -12.43
N GLU A 135 -3.56 -17.70 -11.79
CA GLU A 135 -3.42 -19.12 -11.55
C GLU A 135 -3.42 -19.36 -10.05
N TYR A 136 -4.27 -20.27 -9.59
CA TYR A 136 -4.31 -20.66 -8.19
C TYR A 136 -3.33 -21.78 -7.96
N LYS A 137 -2.47 -21.65 -6.94
CA LYS A 137 -1.57 -22.71 -6.52
C LYS A 137 -2.42 -23.83 -5.93
N ASN A 138 -2.20 -25.07 -6.39
CA ASN A 138 -2.92 -26.24 -5.90
C ASN A 138 -2.71 -26.39 -4.39
N THR A 139 -3.70 -26.02 -3.61
CA THR A 139 -3.93 -26.59 -2.31
C THR A 139 -4.86 -27.79 -2.52
N GLU A 140 -4.71 -28.87 -1.78
CA GLU A 140 -5.48 -30.14 -1.92
C GLU A 140 -7.01 -29.95 -1.98
N THR A 141 -7.51 -28.75 -1.71
CA THR A 141 -8.92 -28.37 -1.67
C THR A 141 -9.36 -27.34 -2.72
N SER A 142 -8.44 -26.77 -3.53
CA SER A 142 -8.80 -25.75 -4.51
C SER A 142 -9.16 -26.36 -5.85
N THR A 143 -10.45 -26.27 -6.24
CA THR A 143 -10.95 -26.57 -7.60
C THR A 143 -11.01 -25.33 -8.48
N ALA A 144 -10.41 -24.22 -8.06
CA ALA A 144 -10.49 -22.95 -8.78
C ALA A 144 -9.76 -23.05 -10.12
N GLN A 145 -10.47 -22.71 -11.21
CA GLN A 145 -9.91 -22.68 -12.56
C GLN A 145 -9.09 -21.40 -12.78
N PRO A 146 -8.06 -21.45 -13.63
CA PRO A 146 -7.35 -20.23 -14.01
C PRO A 146 -8.30 -19.18 -14.60
N GLU A 147 -8.10 -17.95 -14.21
CA GLU A 147 -8.88 -16.80 -14.70
C GLU A 147 -8.04 -15.98 -15.69
N MET A 148 -8.64 -15.56 -16.79
CA MET A 148 -8.00 -14.71 -17.78
C MET A 148 -8.89 -13.53 -18.14
N ILE A 149 -8.36 -12.32 -18.03
CA ILE A 149 -9.04 -11.08 -18.41
C ILE A 149 -8.22 -10.42 -19.51
N ARG A 150 -8.90 -10.02 -20.59
CA ARG A 150 -8.28 -9.29 -21.70
C ARG A 150 -8.84 -7.89 -21.80
N TYR A 151 -7.99 -6.95 -22.14
CA TYR A 151 -8.30 -5.53 -22.25
C TYR A 151 -8.04 -5.07 -23.69
N THR A 152 -8.96 -4.29 -24.23
CA THR A 152 -8.86 -3.66 -25.56
C THR A 152 -8.98 -2.15 -25.40
N TYR A 153 -8.41 -1.41 -26.35
CA TYR A 153 -8.33 0.04 -26.29
C TYR A 153 -8.70 0.65 -27.64
N ASP A 154 -9.31 1.82 -27.61
CA ASP A 154 -9.51 2.62 -28.83
C ASP A 154 -8.17 3.30 -29.25
N ARG A 155 -8.26 4.05 -30.35
CA ARG A 155 -7.07 4.78 -30.88
C ARG A 155 -6.58 5.90 -29.96
N GLN A 156 -7.42 6.43 -29.09
CA GLN A 156 -7.09 7.43 -28.09
C GLN A 156 -6.51 6.83 -26.80
N GLY A 157 -6.54 5.49 -26.66
CA GLY A 157 -6.04 4.79 -25.49
C GLY A 157 -7.09 4.61 -24.39
N ASN A 158 -8.36 4.89 -24.65
CA ASN A 158 -9.43 4.61 -23.69
C ASN A 158 -9.72 3.10 -23.69
N MET A 159 -9.86 2.53 -22.49
CA MET A 159 -10.22 1.11 -22.35
C MET A 159 -11.65 0.89 -22.83
N LEU A 160 -11.82 -0.08 -23.74
CA LEU A 160 -13.12 -0.47 -24.25
C LEU A 160 -13.73 -1.63 -23.45
N ARG A 161 -12.89 -2.55 -22.97
CA ARG A 161 -13.25 -3.63 -22.04
C ARG A 161 -12.01 -4.42 -21.64
#